data_11af04ce1ea0ad0826c3682c0ef4543e
#
_entry.id   11af04ce1ea0ad0826c3682c0ef4543e
#
_cell.length_a   1.000
_cell.length_b   1.000
_cell.length_c   1.000
_cell.angle_alpha   90.00
_cell.angle_beta   90.00
_cell.angle_gamma   90.00
#
_symmetry.space_group_name_H-M   'P 1'
#
loop_
_entity.id
_entity.type
_entity.pdbx_description
1 polymer ?
#
loop_
_entity_poly.entity_id
_entity_poly.type
_entity_poly.pdbx_seq_one_letter_code
_entity_poly.pdbx_strand_id
1 'polypeptide(L)'
;GVGTKLITAYDQPALGAVYKIVSIEDDQGVMHDTIKLSNNAEKVSTPGKKQVWRITSRAKGKSEGDYITFADTDVNALEEINMFHPTYTYINKTVRDFDAVPLLVPIYDKGQLIYELPSLNEIKAYATKELDELWNEYKRVLNPQDYPVDLAKDIWQDKMDLIEEMRNKANGEGEAK
;
A
#
# COMPACT_ATOMS: atom_id res chain seq x y z
N GLY A 1 19.43 33.01 -3.63
CA GLY A 1 20.42 32.11 -4.24
C GLY A 1 19.76 31.06 -5.14
N VAL A 2 20.35 30.86 -6.28
CA VAL A 2 19.85 29.90 -7.30
C VAL A 2 20.01 28.43 -6.82
N GLY A 3 20.97 28.15 -5.93
CA GLY A 3 21.35 26.83 -5.50
C GLY A 3 20.24 26.04 -4.80
N THR A 4 19.57 26.63 -3.84
CA THR A 4 18.54 25.95 -3.05
C THR A 4 17.38 25.47 -3.93
N LYS A 5 16.90 26.33 -4.83
CA LYS A 5 15.79 25.96 -5.72
C LYS A 5 16.13 24.90 -6.75
N LEU A 6 17.40 24.82 -7.16
CA LEU A 6 17.86 23.80 -8.13
C LEU A 6 18.19 22.46 -7.49
N ILE A 7 18.69 22.47 -6.25
CA ILE A 7 19.21 21.27 -5.59
C ILE A 7 18.16 20.60 -4.69
N THR A 8 17.23 21.37 -4.12
CA THR A 8 16.31 20.89 -3.09
C THR A 8 14.90 20.59 -3.58
N ALA A 9 14.65 20.52 -4.90
CA ALA A 9 13.28 20.37 -5.42
C ALA A 9 12.32 21.35 -4.70
N TYR A 10 12.38 22.63 -5.03
CA TYR A 10 11.78 23.74 -4.28
C TYR A 10 10.32 23.52 -3.83
N ASP A 11 9.51 22.85 -4.66
CA ASP A 11 8.11 22.58 -4.37
C ASP A 11 7.92 21.40 -3.38
N GLN A 12 8.88 20.48 -3.32
CA GLN A 12 8.89 19.34 -2.41
C GLN A 12 10.32 19.02 -1.93
N PRO A 13 10.90 19.86 -1.05
CA PRO A 13 12.31 19.78 -0.70
C PRO A 13 12.66 18.61 0.22
N ALA A 14 11.67 17.88 0.75
CA ALA A 14 11.86 16.75 1.64
C ALA A 14 10.91 15.62 1.30
N LEU A 15 11.43 14.39 1.31
CA LEU A 15 10.64 13.17 1.29
C LEU A 15 10.33 12.78 2.74
N GLY A 16 9.06 12.94 3.14
CA GLY A 16 8.60 12.52 4.46
C GLY A 16 8.49 10.99 4.54
N ALA A 17 8.95 10.40 5.65
CA ALA A 17 8.75 9.00 5.94
C ALA A 17 8.19 8.85 7.35
N VAL A 18 7.26 7.90 7.53
CA VAL A 18 6.71 7.54 8.83
C VAL A 18 6.71 6.02 8.97
N TYR A 19 6.97 5.56 10.19
CA TYR A 19 6.90 4.15 10.55
C TYR A 19 5.81 3.95 11.58
N LYS A 20 5.02 2.90 11.43
CA LYS A 20 4.02 2.47 12.40
C LYS A 20 4.07 0.96 12.52
N ILE A 21 4.06 0.47 13.77
CA ILE A 21 3.93 -0.95 14.04
C ILE A 21 2.50 -1.36 13.66
N VAL A 22 2.38 -2.43 12.90
CA VAL A 22 1.11 -2.96 12.41
C VAL A 22 0.89 -4.43 12.78
N SER A 23 1.93 -5.10 13.27
CA SER A 23 1.86 -6.45 13.83
C SER A 23 3.05 -6.67 14.75
N ILE A 24 2.88 -7.44 15.83
CA ILE A 24 3.91 -7.76 16.83
C ILE A 24 3.85 -9.25 17.09
N GLU A 25 5.01 -9.91 17.08
CA GLU A 25 5.17 -11.29 17.49
C GLU A 25 5.31 -11.37 19.02
N ASP A 26 4.57 -12.26 19.65
CA ASP A 26 4.68 -12.51 21.09
C ASP A 26 5.78 -13.53 21.41
N ASP A 27 6.00 -13.77 22.70
CA ASP A 27 7.02 -14.71 23.20
C ASP A 27 6.76 -16.18 22.78
N GLN A 28 5.57 -16.48 22.26
CA GLN A 28 5.18 -17.80 21.77
C GLN A 28 5.30 -17.91 20.24
N GLY A 29 5.72 -16.84 19.55
CA GLY A 29 5.83 -16.78 18.10
C GLY A 29 4.52 -16.51 17.39
N VAL A 30 3.48 -16.04 18.09
CA VAL A 30 2.18 -15.69 17.51
C VAL A 30 2.18 -14.22 17.13
N MET A 31 1.77 -13.94 15.90
CA MET A 31 1.61 -12.58 15.40
C MET A 31 0.28 -11.98 15.85
N HIS A 32 0.35 -10.80 16.45
CA HIS A 32 -0.81 -10.01 16.85
C HIS A 32 -0.85 -8.71 16.05
N ASP A 33 -1.92 -8.52 15.33
CA ASP A 33 -2.10 -7.31 14.56
C ASP A 33 -2.41 -6.12 15.45
N THR A 34 -1.83 -4.97 15.11
CA THR A 34 -1.94 -3.75 15.90
C THR A 34 -2.39 -2.58 15.06
N ILE A 35 -3.07 -1.63 15.69
CA ILE A 35 -3.57 -0.43 15.04
C ILE A 35 -3.25 0.82 15.86
N LYS A 36 -2.86 1.89 15.18
CA LYS A 36 -2.78 3.21 15.80
C LYS A 36 -3.98 4.03 15.40
N LEU A 37 -4.85 4.33 16.36
CA LEU A 37 -6.00 5.20 16.17
C LEU A 37 -5.57 6.68 16.09
N SER A 38 -6.35 7.46 15.36
CA SER A 38 -6.18 8.91 15.21
C SER A 38 -7.53 9.56 14.94
N ASN A 39 -7.67 10.83 15.34
CA ASN A 39 -8.86 11.64 14.99
C ASN A 39 -8.93 11.94 13.48
N ASN A 40 -7.80 11.83 12.75
CA ASN A 40 -7.76 11.93 11.31
C ASN A 40 -7.78 10.51 10.71
N ALA A 41 -8.81 10.19 9.93
CA ALA A 41 -9.00 8.88 9.32
C ALA A 41 -7.81 8.43 8.46
N GLU A 42 -7.17 9.35 7.74
CA GLU A 42 -6.00 9.08 6.90
C GLU A 42 -4.76 8.66 7.73
N LYS A 43 -4.72 9.01 9.02
CA LYS A 43 -3.62 8.68 9.93
C LYS A 43 -3.84 7.39 10.70
N VAL A 44 -5.00 6.76 10.59
CA VAL A 44 -5.28 5.45 11.17
C VAL A 44 -4.51 4.40 10.38
N SER A 45 -3.63 3.65 11.06
CA SER A 45 -2.85 2.61 10.40
C SER A 45 -3.74 1.46 9.92
N THR A 46 -3.27 0.72 8.92
CA THR A 46 -3.91 -0.51 8.48
C THR A 46 -3.13 -1.68 9.08
N PRO A 47 -3.76 -2.57 9.86
CA PRO A 47 -3.10 -3.64 10.59
C PRO A 47 -2.55 -4.74 9.67
N GLY A 48 -1.79 -5.65 10.26
CA GLY A 48 -1.33 -6.88 9.65
C GLY A 48 -0.12 -6.77 8.72
N LYS A 49 0.48 -7.91 8.43
CA LYS A 49 1.54 -8.04 7.43
C LYS A 49 0.92 -8.06 6.04
N LYS A 50 1.34 -7.11 5.20
CA LYS A 50 0.71 -6.84 3.90
C LYS A 50 1.68 -6.97 2.74
N GLN A 51 1.11 -7.19 1.55
CA GLN A 51 1.74 -7.03 0.25
C GLN A 51 0.99 -5.95 -0.54
N VAL A 52 1.70 -5.23 -1.39
CA VAL A 52 1.16 -4.28 -2.36
C VAL A 52 1.37 -4.84 -3.75
N TRP A 53 0.32 -4.91 -4.54
CA TRP A 53 0.34 -5.47 -5.87
C TRP A 53 0.00 -4.40 -6.89
N ARG A 54 0.84 -4.20 -7.89
CA ARG A 54 0.46 -3.42 -9.06
C ARG A 54 -0.40 -4.25 -9.97
N ILE A 55 -1.60 -3.75 -10.25
CA ILE A 55 -2.58 -4.43 -11.10
C ILE A 55 -2.55 -3.81 -12.47
N THR A 56 -2.24 -4.60 -13.49
CA THR A 56 -2.18 -4.17 -14.88
C THR A 56 -3.19 -4.94 -15.71
N SER A 57 -4.05 -4.24 -16.44
CA SER A 57 -5.00 -4.86 -17.38
C SER A 57 -4.24 -5.51 -18.53
N ARG A 58 -4.43 -6.83 -18.75
CA ARG A 58 -3.84 -7.55 -19.88
C ARG A 58 -4.33 -7.01 -21.21
N ALA A 59 -5.61 -6.68 -21.30
CA ALA A 59 -6.21 -6.18 -22.52
C ALA A 59 -5.69 -4.80 -22.97
N LYS A 60 -5.30 -3.94 -21.99
CA LYS A 60 -4.94 -2.54 -22.24
C LYS A 60 -3.45 -2.26 -22.03
N GLY A 61 -2.72 -3.12 -21.33
CA GLY A 61 -1.34 -2.86 -20.90
C GLY A 61 -1.21 -1.61 -20.02
N LYS A 62 -2.26 -1.28 -19.25
CA LYS A 62 -2.32 -0.10 -18.40
C LYS A 62 -2.59 -0.48 -16.96
N SER A 63 -1.96 0.28 -16.04
CA SER A 63 -2.17 0.09 -14.61
C SER A 63 -3.60 0.43 -14.21
N GLU A 64 -4.25 -0.48 -13.51
CA GLU A 64 -5.56 -0.28 -12.91
C GLU A 64 -5.46 0.30 -11.48
N GLY A 65 -4.28 0.29 -10.88
CA GLY A 65 -4.00 0.78 -9.54
C GLY A 65 -3.17 -0.20 -8.74
N ASP A 66 -2.85 0.18 -7.51
CA ASP A 66 -2.18 -0.70 -6.57
C ASP A 66 -3.22 -1.31 -5.60
N TYR A 67 -3.09 -2.60 -5.33
CA TYR A 67 -4.01 -3.39 -4.51
C TYR A 67 -3.28 -3.95 -3.30
N ILE A 68 -3.78 -3.65 -2.12
CA ILE A 68 -3.18 -4.07 -0.85
C ILE A 68 -3.93 -5.27 -0.30
N THR A 69 -3.19 -6.36 -0.06
CA THR A 69 -3.70 -7.62 0.52
C THR A 69 -2.88 -8.03 1.74
N PHE A 70 -3.34 -9.02 2.49
CA PHE A 70 -2.46 -9.73 3.40
C PHE A 70 -1.31 -10.39 2.62
N ALA A 71 -0.16 -10.55 3.27
CA ALA A 71 1.07 -10.97 2.61
C ALA A 71 1.05 -12.40 2.07
N ASP A 72 0.17 -13.25 2.58
CA ASP A 72 -0.04 -14.64 2.19
C ASP A 72 -1.06 -14.82 1.06
N THR A 73 -1.73 -13.74 0.64
CA THR A 73 -2.69 -13.78 -0.46
C THR A 73 -1.96 -13.86 -1.80
N ASP A 74 -2.21 -14.91 -2.58
CA ASP A 74 -1.78 -14.99 -3.99
C ASP A 74 -2.83 -14.36 -4.90
N VAL A 75 -2.61 -13.10 -5.27
CA VAL A 75 -3.53 -12.35 -6.13
C VAL A 75 -3.58 -12.91 -7.53
N ASN A 76 -2.50 -13.53 -8.03
CA ASN A 76 -2.47 -14.12 -9.36
C ASN A 76 -3.31 -15.41 -9.48
N ALA A 77 -3.68 -16.03 -8.35
CA ALA A 77 -4.58 -17.16 -8.32
C ALA A 77 -6.07 -16.79 -8.39
N LEU A 78 -6.40 -15.48 -8.32
CA LEU A 78 -7.77 -14.99 -8.33
C LEU A 78 -8.24 -14.67 -9.76
N GLU A 79 -9.48 -15.04 -10.09
CA GLU A 79 -10.11 -14.70 -11.37
C GLU A 79 -10.56 -13.26 -11.44
N GLU A 80 -10.93 -12.70 -10.30
CA GLU A 80 -11.32 -11.30 -10.16
C GLU A 80 -10.90 -10.75 -8.79
N ILE A 81 -10.67 -9.44 -8.74
CA ILE A 81 -10.44 -8.69 -7.51
C ILE A 81 -11.43 -7.53 -7.42
N ASN A 82 -11.85 -7.23 -6.21
CA ASN A 82 -12.60 -6.01 -5.93
C ASN A 82 -11.69 -5.03 -5.18
N MET A 83 -11.35 -3.97 -5.86
CA MET A 83 -10.52 -2.88 -5.37
C MET A 83 -11.43 -1.78 -4.85
N PHE A 84 -11.25 -1.33 -3.60
CA PHE A 84 -12.03 -0.22 -3.08
C PHE A 84 -11.18 0.74 -2.25
N HIS A 85 -11.57 2.01 -2.32
CA HIS A 85 -10.87 3.08 -1.64
C HIS A 85 -10.93 2.90 -0.12
N PRO A 86 -9.79 2.98 0.59
CA PRO A 86 -9.70 2.67 2.02
C PRO A 86 -10.57 3.56 2.93
N THR A 87 -10.88 4.77 2.49
CA THR A 87 -11.69 5.75 3.22
C THR A 87 -13.11 5.89 2.65
N TYR A 88 -13.20 5.97 1.31
CA TYR A 88 -14.48 6.13 0.60
C TYR A 88 -14.89 4.81 -0.03
N THR A 89 -15.32 3.85 0.77
CA THR A 89 -15.56 2.46 0.39
C THR A 89 -16.64 2.26 -0.69
N TYR A 90 -17.46 3.30 -0.96
CA TYR A 90 -18.39 3.32 -2.08
C TYR A 90 -17.69 3.53 -3.45
N ILE A 91 -16.45 4.04 -3.44
CA ILE A 91 -15.60 4.09 -4.64
C ILE A 91 -14.91 2.75 -4.75
N ASN A 92 -15.35 1.94 -5.68
CA ASN A 92 -14.79 0.61 -5.88
C ASN A 92 -14.88 0.20 -7.35
N LYS A 93 -14.07 -0.79 -7.73
CA LYS A 93 -14.13 -1.43 -9.04
C LYS A 93 -13.78 -2.90 -8.95
N THR A 94 -14.41 -3.69 -9.80
CA THR A 94 -14.03 -5.09 -10.01
C THR A 94 -13.12 -5.18 -11.22
N VAL A 95 -11.96 -5.81 -11.07
CA VAL A 95 -10.97 -6.00 -12.12
C VAL A 95 -10.86 -7.48 -12.43
N ARG A 96 -10.89 -7.81 -13.71
CA ARG A 96 -10.69 -9.14 -14.30
C ARG A 96 -9.63 -9.05 -15.39
N ASP A 97 -9.07 -10.19 -15.77
CA ASP A 97 -8.06 -10.28 -16.83
C ASP A 97 -6.89 -9.31 -16.59
N PHE A 98 -6.20 -9.52 -15.50
CA PHE A 98 -5.11 -8.69 -15.03
C PHE A 98 -3.83 -9.52 -14.77
N ASP A 99 -2.72 -8.83 -14.73
CA ASP A 99 -1.47 -9.27 -14.13
C ASP A 99 -1.24 -8.53 -12.82
N ALA A 100 -0.77 -9.23 -11.79
CA ALA A 100 -0.45 -8.65 -10.50
C ALA A 100 1.05 -8.82 -10.19
N VAL A 101 1.75 -7.71 -9.97
CA VAL A 101 3.18 -7.70 -9.65
C VAL A 101 3.36 -7.24 -8.21
N PRO A 102 4.02 -8.03 -7.33
CA PRO A 102 4.29 -7.61 -5.96
C PRO A 102 5.31 -6.49 -5.95
N LEU A 103 5.01 -5.40 -5.22
CA LEU A 103 5.87 -4.22 -5.13
C LEU A 103 6.81 -4.25 -3.93
N LEU A 104 6.43 -4.96 -2.86
CA LEU A 104 7.31 -5.13 -1.70
C LEU A 104 8.22 -6.33 -1.93
N VAL A 105 9.49 -6.05 -2.08
CA VAL A 105 10.54 -7.06 -2.27
C VAL A 105 11.47 -7.09 -1.06
N PRO A 106 11.95 -8.27 -0.61
CA PRO A 106 12.88 -8.37 0.48
C PRO A 106 14.25 -7.80 0.07
N ILE A 107 14.78 -6.88 0.86
CA ILE A 107 16.10 -6.28 0.66
C ILE A 107 17.12 -6.91 1.59
N TYR A 108 16.74 -7.12 2.85
CA TYR A 108 17.57 -7.77 3.85
C TYR A 108 16.83 -8.97 4.45
N ASP A 109 17.56 -10.05 4.72
CA ASP A 109 17.11 -11.16 5.55
C ASP A 109 18.16 -11.43 6.62
N LYS A 110 17.74 -11.50 7.88
CA LYS A 110 18.60 -11.74 9.06
C LYS A 110 19.88 -10.89 9.07
N GLY A 111 19.76 -9.62 8.67
CA GLY A 111 20.87 -8.66 8.60
C GLY A 111 21.77 -8.78 7.37
N GLN A 112 21.49 -9.71 6.46
CA GLN A 112 22.23 -9.87 5.21
C GLN A 112 21.49 -9.20 4.05
N LEU A 113 22.22 -8.45 3.21
CA LEU A 113 21.69 -7.91 1.98
C LEU A 113 21.46 -9.07 0.99
N ILE A 114 20.21 -9.30 0.63
CA ILE A 114 19.79 -10.36 -0.31
C ILE A 114 19.31 -9.81 -1.66
N TYR A 115 19.13 -8.49 -1.75
CA TYR A 115 18.68 -7.81 -2.97
C TYR A 115 19.87 -7.44 -3.83
N GLU A 116 19.86 -7.86 -5.10
CA GLU A 116 20.83 -7.42 -6.09
C GLU A 116 20.48 -6.01 -6.56
N LEU A 117 21.40 -5.06 -6.32
CA LEU A 117 21.18 -3.67 -6.69
C LEU A 117 21.26 -3.50 -8.21
N PRO A 118 20.19 -3.04 -8.86
CA PRO A 118 20.19 -2.83 -10.31
C PRO A 118 21.12 -1.68 -10.70
N SER A 119 21.64 -1.73 -11.90
CA SER A 119 22.40 -0.62 -12.49
C SER A 119 21.51 0.60 -12.74
N LEU A 120 22.12 1.78 -12.88
CA LEU A 120 21.39 3.01 -13.18
C LEU A 120 20.56 2.91 -14.49
N ASN A 121 21.06 2.19 -15.49
CA ASN A 121 20.34 2.00 -16.75
C ASN A 121 19.09 1.12 -16.58
N GLU A 122 19.17 0.09 -15.76
CA GLU A 122 18.03 -0.77 -15.43
C GLU A 122 16.98 0.01 -14.64
N ILE A 123 17.41 0.81 -13.64
CA ILE A 123 16.50 1.68 -12.89
C ILE A 123 15.78 2.66 -13.81
N LYS A 124 16.50 3.28 -14.75
CA LYS A 124 15.93 4.21 -15.72
C LYS A 124 14.93 3.52 -16.66
N ALA A 125 15.30 2.35 -17.16
CA ALA A 125 14.43 1.55 -18.04
C ALA A 125 13.14 1.13 -17.31
N TYR A 126 13.26 0.66 -16.06
CA TYR A 126 12.14 0.32 -15.21
C TYR A 126 11.21 1.52 -15.00
N ALA A 127 11.76 2.68 -14.60
CA ALA A 127 10.97 3.88 -14.38
C ALA A 127 10.22 4.34 -15.65
N THR A 128 10.86 4.23 -16.82
CA THR A 128 10.22 4.56 -18.11
C THR A 128 9.05 3.62 -18.39
N LYS A 129 9.26 2.30 -18.22
CA LYS A 129 8.20 1.31 -18.41
C LYS A 129 7.00 1.57 -17.51
N GLU A 130 7.24 1.78 -16.21
CA GLU A 130 6.18 2.05 -15.24
C GLU A 130 5.38 3.32 -15.58
N LEU A 131 6.07 4.39 -16.05
CA LEU A 131 5.41 5.61 -16.51
C LEU A 131 4.57 5.37 -17.79
N ASP A 132 5.02 4.51 -18.68
CA ASP A 132 4.28 4.19 -19.90
C ASP A 132 3.01 3.36 -19.61
N GLU A 133 3.01 2.56 -18.56
CA GLU A 133 1.85 1.79 -18.12
C GLU A 133 0.79 2.67 -17.42
N LEU A 134 1.13 3.86 -16.93
CA LEU A 134 0.15 4.77 -16.36
C LEU A 134 -0.75 5.38 -17.42
N TRP A 135 -2.03 5.59 -17.07
CA TRP A 135 -2.95 6.37 -17.86
C TRP A 135 -2.52 7.84 -17.94
N ASN A 136 -2.86 8.53 -19.01
CA ASN A 136 -2.48 9.93 -19.22
C ASN A 136 -3.08 10.86 -18.14
N GLU A 137 -4.21 10.48 -17.59
CA GLU A 137 -4.93 11.20 -16.54
C GLU A 137 -4.09 11.37 -15.28
N TYR A 138 -3.27 10.37 -14.94
CA TYR A 138 -2.35 10.42 -13.79
C TYR A 138 -1.06 11.21 -14.08
N LYS A 139 -0.71 11.36 -15.38
CA LYS A 139 0.53 12.03 -15.81
C LYS A 139 0.36 13.51 -16.14
N ARG A 140 -0.82 14.07 -15.95
CA ARG A 140 -1.07 15.50 -16.22
C ARG A 140 -0.28 16.38 -15.29
N VAL A 141 0.29 17.46 -15.82
CA VAL A 141 0.99 18.50 -15.04
C VAL A 141 -0.02 19.33 -14.24
N LEU A 142 -1.20 19.57 -14.81
CA LEU A 142 -2.29 20.31 -14.16
C LEU A 142 -3.44 19.37 -13.83
N ASN A 143 -3.87 19.40 -12.60
CA ASN A 143 -4.98 18.61 -12.08
C ASN A 143 -4.89 17.11 -12.46
N PRO A 144 -3.81 16.41 -12.12
CA PRO A 144 -3.75 14.97 -12.31
C PRO A 144 -4.87 14.30 -11.51
N GLN A 145 -5.36 13.18 -12.02
CA GLN A 145 -6.20 12.31 -11.21
C GLN A 145 -5.36 11.60 -10.16
N ASP A 146 -5.96 11.34 -9.00
CA ASP A 146 -5.32 10.52 -7.96
C ASP A 146 -5.19 9.08 -8.45
N TYR A 147 -3.98 8.54 -8.29
CA TYR A 147 -3.71 7.15 -8.61
C TYR A 147 -4.34 6.24 -7.53
N PRO A 148 -5.16 5.23 -7.91
CA PRO A 148 -5.84 4.40 -6.93
C PRO A 148 -4.85 3.50 -6.18
N VAL A 149 -4.95 3.55 -4.84
CA VAL A 149 -4.28 2.62 -3.93
C VAL A 149 -5.36 2.05 -3.04
N ASP A 150 -5.82 0.87 -3.39
CA ASP A 150 -7.05 0.30 -2.89
C ASP A 150 -6.79 -0.94 -2.01
N LEU A 151 -7.75 -1.27 -1.16
CA LEU A 151 -7.67 -2.38 -0.22
C LEU A 151 -8.44 -3.61 -0.71
N ALA A 152 -7.99 -4.76 -0.27
CA ALA A 152 -8.78 -5.98 -0.22
C ALA A 152 -9.82 -5.92 0.91
N LYS A 153 -10.95 -6.59 0.73
CA LYS A 153 -12.08 -6.51 1.64
C LYS A 153 -11.76 -7.06 3.03
N ASP A 154 -10.99 -8.13 3.10
CA ASP A 154 -10.57 -8.79 4.33
C ASP A 154 -9.70 -7.88 5.19
N ILE A 155 -8.72 -7.18 4.61
CA ILE A 155 -7.90 -6.18 5.33
C ILE A 155 -8.76 -5.03 5.85
N TRP A 156 -9.70 -4.58 5.06
CA TRP A 156 -10.60 -3.52 5.51
C TRP A 156 -11.46 -3.98 6.67
N GLN A 157 -12.00 -5.20 6.61
CA GLN A 157 -12.80 -5.78 7.68
C GLN A 157 -11.99 -5.90 8.96
N ASP A 158 -10.81 -6.49 8.90
CA ASP A 158 -9.90 -6.63 10.03
C ASP A 158 -9.56 -5.28 10.68
N LYS A 159 -9.34 -4.25 9.85
CA LYS A 159 -9.14 -2.89 10.35
C LYS A 159 -10.37 -2.36 11.12
N MET A 160 -11.58 -2.62 10.64
CA MET A 160 -12.81 -2.18 11.31
C MET A 160 -13.02 -2.92 12.63
N ASP A 161 -12.79 -4.23 12.64
CA ASP A 161 -12.92 -5.08 13.82
C ASP A 161 -11.94 -4.66 14.92
N LEU A 162 -10.68 -4.39 14.57
CA LEU A 162 -9.69 -3.87 15.50
C LEU A 162 -10.02 -2.46 16.03
N ILE A 163 -10.59 -1.60 15.22
CA ILE A 163 -11.04 -0.28 15.67
C ILE A 163 -12.16 -0.44 16.73
N GLU A 164 -13.10 -1.33 16.48
CA GLU A 164 -14.20 -1.61 17.40
C GLU A 164 -13.69 -2.22 18.71
N GLU A 165 -12.81 -3.21 18.65
CA GLU A 165 -12.16 -3.81 19.81
C GLU A 165 -11.45 -2.77 20.68
N MET A 166 -10.65 -1.89 20.05
CA MET A 166 -9.91 -0.84 20.78
C MET A 166 -10.84 0.19 21.43
N ARG A 167 -11.95 0.52 20.79
CA ARG A 167 -12.97 1.41 21.38
C ARG A 167 -13.62 0.77 22.59
N ASN A 168 -13.98 -0.51 22.50
CA ASN A 168 -14.62 -1.24 23.59
C ASN A 168 -13.67 -1.37 24.80
N LYS A 169 -12.39 -1.67 24.56
CA LYS A 169 -11.36 -1.65 25.63
C LYS A 169 -11.23 -0.28 26.28
N ALA A 170 -11.25 0.79 25.51
CA ALA A 170 -11.14 2.16 26.03
C ALA A 170 -12.37 2.58 26.85
N ASN A 171 -13.53 2.05 26.54
CA ASN A 171 -14.79 2.33 27.25
C ASN A 171 -15.04 1.44 28.48
N GLY A 172 -14.12 0.52 28.82
CA GLY A 172 -14.24 -0.38 29.96
C GLY A 172 -15.17 -1.57 29.75
N GLU A 173 -15.59 -1.85 28.53
CA GLU A 173 -16.49 -2.97 28.18
C GLU A 173 -15.72 -4.30 27.92
N GLY A 174 -14.38 -4.27 28.01
CA GLY A 174 -13.49 -5.40 27.68
C GLY A 174 -13.11 -6.33 28.84
N GLU A 175 -13.55 -6.09 30.08
CA GLU A 175 -13.14 -6.89 31.26
C GLU A 175 -14.21 -7.87 31.75
N ALA A 176 -15.18 -8.24 30.91
CA ALA A 176 -16.18 -9.24 31.28
C ALA A 176 -16.17 -10.43 30.32
N LYS A 177 -15.08 -11.23 30.38
CA LYS A 177 -15.12 -12.68 30.04
C LYS A 177 -13.96 -13.42 30.67
#